data_1cc86bdcd2a94275c583efa09324906c
#
_entry.id   1cc86bdcd2a94275c583efa09324906c
#
_cell.length_a   1.000
_cell.length_b   1.000
_cell.length_c   1.000
_cell.angle_alpha   90.00
_cell.angle_beta   90.00
_cell.angle_gamma   90.00
#
_symmetry.space_group_name_H-M   'P 1'
#
loop_
_entity.id
_entity.type
_entity.pdbx_description
1 polymer ?
#
loop_
_entity_poly.entity_id
_entity_poly.type
_entity_poly.pdbx_seq_one_letter_code
_entity_poly.pdbx_strand_id
1 'polypeptide(L)'
;MHVNVLTRHNAKTGEKAPYYRLKESYRDVRGHVHSLIVLNIGFEPCLNVKNVRRIAVALTERFKRINDGQLFTENHENLTEQELAKADEYWKRMQDEGGIDRFNDKATEAKNEAARYVDIDSVEHTDARNVGAEWLCKQTMDELGLEDFLRTEGWTENSIHTALSHLIVRTIYAPSELATLRYMQENSAACELYSGIPSWQPGLNALYKMPCRLYALKEKLEKHLCQRTDSLFNLTNRIVLFDLTNFYFEGRKAQSKKAKFGRSKEKRSDCRLLVLALCINEAGFIRYSSILEGNTADPKSLPDMVDKLALKSPAEKEKTLVVMDAGIATEENLRLVKEKGYNYLCVSRNRLKDYELSADHKSVIVQDARKQKITLREVSTPEEDDYYLEITSPSKALTESSMNRQWRERFEEELTKANDGINKPGGTKNYEKVIER
;
A
#
# COMPACT_ATOMS: atom_id res chain seq x y z
N MET A 1 -17.06 9.89 -53.06
CA MET A 1 -17.99 10.92 -53.65
C MET A 1 -19.08 10.23 -54.44
N HIS A 2 -20.27 10.81 -54.48
CA HIS A 2 -21.39 10.29 -55.28
C HIS A 2 -22.03 11.35 -56.12
N VAL A 3 -22.60 10.97 -57.26
CA VAL A 3 -23.25 11.89 -58.22
C VAL A 3 -24.71 12.07 -57.81
N ASN A 4 -25.09 13.31 -57.57
CA ASN A 4 -26.46 13.70 -57.43
C ASN A 4 -26.94 14.35 -58.74
N VAL A 5 -27.96 13.77 -59.35
CA VAL A 5 -28.52 14.20 -60.64
C VAL A 5 -29.87 14.90 -60.39
N LEU A 6 -29.98 16.12 -60.85
CA LEU A 6 -31.20 16.90 -60.74
C LEU A 6 -31.64 17.27 -62.17
N THR A 7 -32.94 17.26 -62.43
CA THR A 7 -33.48 17.82 -63.71
C THR A 7 -33.74 19.31 -63.49
N ARG A 8 -33.03 20.17 -64.24
CA ARG A 8 -33.18 21.63 -64.12
C ARG A 8 -33.44 22.23 -65.51
N HIS A 9 -34.12 23.40 -65.52
CA HIS A 9 -34.28 24.19 -66.70
C HIS A 9 -32.95 24.87 -67.06
N ASN A 10 -32.44 24.62 -68.28
CA ASN A 10 -31.22 25.22 -68.73
C ASN A 10 -31.55 26.58 -69.41
N ALA A 11 -31.14 27.66 -68.81
CA ALA A 11 -31.38 29.00 -69.29
C ALA A 11 -30.78 29.29 -70.67
N LYS A 12 -29.78 28.50 -71.12
CA LYS A 12 -29.17 28.66 -72.41
C LYS A 12 -29.90 27.96 -73.55
N THR A 13 -30.54 26.81 -73.26
CA THR A 13 -31.25 26.02 -74.29
C THR A 13 -32.75 26.09 -74.21
N GLY A 14 -33.28 26.61 -73.10
CA GLY A 14 -34.73 26.66 -72.84
C GLY A 14 -35.39 25.30 -72.49
N GLU A 15 -34.60 24.23 -72.34
CA GLU A 15 -35.08 22.88 -72.11
C GLU A 15 -34.73 22.36 -70.70
N LYS A 16 -35.43 21.35 -70.23
CA LYS A 16 -35.06 20.62 -69.02
C LYS A 16 -33.95 19.64 -69.33
N ALA A 17 -32.80 19.79 -68.66
CA ALA A 17 -31.66 18.95 -68.82
C ALA A 17 -31.07 18.45 -67.49
N PRO A 18 -30.33 17.33 -67.50
CA PRO A 18 -29.63 16.81 -66.29
C PRO A 18 -28.61 17.83 -65.78
N TYR A 19 -28.70 18.14 -64.49
CA TYR A 19 -27.75 18.99 -63.78
C TYR A 19 -27.02 18.13 -62.74
N TYR A 20 -25.71 18.08 -62.85
CA TYR A 20 -24.86 17.17 -62.04
C TYR A 20 -24.21 17.91 -60.89
N ARG A 21 -24.19 17.21 -59.69
CA ARG A 21 -23.46 17.63 -58.51
C ARG A 21 -22.67 16.48 -57.96
N LEU A 22 -21.45 16.74 -57.52
CA LEU A 22 -20.67 15.79 -56.71
C LEU A 22 -20.88 16.10 -55.23
N LYS A 23 -21.23 15.07 -54.47
CA LYS A 23 -21.42 15.14 -53.03
C LYS A 23 -20.50 14.15 -52.36
N GLU A 24 -20.02 14.51 -51.18
CA GLU A 24 -19.35 13.61 -50.26
C GLU A 24 -20.07 13.59 -48.93
N SER A 25 -19.98 12.45 -48.19
CA SER A 25 -20.73 12.25 -46.99
C SER A 25 -19.81 12.03 -45.81
N TYR A 26 -20.20 12.59 -44.66
CA TYR A 26 -19.56 12.35 -43.37
C TYR A 26 -20.63 12.01 -42.33
N ARG A 27 -20.21 11.44 -41.18
CA ARG A 27 -21.09 11.13 -40.06
C ARG A 27 -20.82 12.10 -38.91
N ASP A 28 -21.88 12.56 -38.27
CA ASP A 28 -21.79 13.31 -37.04
C ASP A 28 -21.62 12.38 -35.81
N VAL A 29 -21.46 12.98 -34.62
CA VAL A 29 -21.34 12.29 -33.32
C VAL A 29 -22.51 11.36 -32.99
N ARG A 30 -23.69 11.62 -33.57
CA ARG A 30 -24.91 10.82 -33.37
C ARG A 30 -25.05 9.71 -34.40
N GLY A 31 -24.07 9.57 -35.32
CA GLY A 31 -24.10 8.59 -36.39
C GLY A 31 -24.95 9.00 -37.60
N HIS A 32 -25.54 10.20 -37.62
CA HIS A 32 -26.32 10.69 -38.75
C HIS A 32 -25.39 11.00 -39.93
N VAL A 33 -25.86 10.65 -41.11
CA VAL A 33 -25.10 10.88 -42.36
C VAL A 33 -25.48 12.25 -42.92
N HIS A 34 -24.48 13.09 -43.06
CA HIS A 34 -24.58 14.41 -43.72
C HIS A 34 -23.87 14.37 -45.07
N SER A 35 -24.41 15.10 -46.04
CA SER A 35 -23.80 15.18 -47.37
C SER A 35 -23.53 16.63 -47.75
N LEU A 36 -22.31 16.91 -48.16
CA LEU A 36 -21.88 18.20 -48.69
C LEU A 36 -21.67 18.19 -50.20
N ILE A 37 -22.06 19.24 -50.87
CA ILE A 37 -21.76 19.42 -52.29
C ILE A 37 -20.30 19.88 -52.39
N VAL A 38 -19.47 19.03 -52.95
CA VAL A 38 -18.04 19.27 -53.16
C VAL A 38 -17.81 20.04 -54.48
N LEU A 39 -18.63 19.71 -55.51
CA LEU A 39 -18.58 20.41 -56.80
C LEU A 39 -19.96 20.49 -57.41
N ASN A 40 -20.32 21.66 -57.96
CA ASN A 40 -21.40 21.79 -58.90
C ASN A 40 -20.85 21.65 -60.33
N ILE A 41 -20.97 20.46 -60.92
CA ILE A 41 -20.54 20.23 -62.30
C ILE A 41 -21.37 21.09 -63.25
N GLY A 42 -22.66 21.11 -63.06
CA GLY A 42 -23.58 21.86 -63.92
C GLY A 42 -24.25 21.05 -65.00
N PHE A 43 -24.56 21.69 -66.12
CA PHE A 43 -25.07 21.04 -67.32
C PHE A 43 -23.91 20.59 -68.20
N GLU A 44 -23.79 19.31 -68.46
CA GLU A 44 -22.76 18.70 -69.29
C GLU A 44 -23.41 17.92 -70.47
N PRO A 45 -23.65 18.56 -71.60
CA PRO A 45 -24.39 17.97 -72.71
C PRO A 45 -23.64 16.80 -73.37
N CYS A 46 -22.31 16.78 -73.22
CA CYS A 46 -21.46 15.72 -73.81
C CYS A 46 -21.32 14.47 -72.93
N LEU A 47 -21.83 14.49 -71.68
CA LEU A 47 -21.70 13.37 -70.71
C LEU A 47 -23.06 12.84 -70.32
N ASN A 48 -23.22 11.55 -70.30
CA ASN A 48 -24.38 10.90 -69.73
C ASN A 48 -24.13 10.54 -68.23
N VAL A 49 -25.18 10.15 -67.54
CA VAL A 49 -25.12 9.82 -66.11
C VAL A 49 -24.10 8.71 -65.82
N LYS A 50 -23.87 7.76 -66.72
CA LYS A 50 -22.91 6.68 -66.55
C LYS A 50 -21.47 7.18 -66.59
N ASN A 51 -21.19 8.10 -67.55
CA ASN A 51 -19.85 8.74 -67.66
C ASN A 51 -19.54 9.56 -66.42
N VAL A 52 -20.47 10.40 -65.96
CA VAL A 52 -20.27 11.23 -64.75
C VAL A 52 -20.08 10.37 -63.49
N ARG A 53 -20.74 9.19 -63.40
CA ARG A 53 -20.52 8.27 -62.29
C ARG A 53 -19.13 7.62 -62.33
N ARG A 54 -18.60 7.25 -63.50
CA ARG A 54 -17.22 6.74 -63.65
C ARG A 54 -16.19 7.80 -63.25
N ILE A 55 -16.40 9.03 -63.70
CA ILE A 55 -15.57 10.18 -63.33
C ILE A 55 -15.62 10.39 -61.79
N ALA A 56 -16.79 10.30 -61.17
CA ALA A 56 -16.92 10.40 -59.71
C ALA A 56 -16.18 9.34 -58.95
N VAL A 57 -16.08 8.09 -59.46
CA VAL A 57 -15.28 7.01 -58.87
C VAL A 57 -13.80 7.39 -58.89
N ALA A 58 -13.26 7.83 -60.04
CA ALA A 58 -11.87 8.27 -60.16
C ALA A 58 -11.53 9.44 -59.22
N LEU A 59 -12.45 10.43 -59.15
CA LEU A 59 -12.30 11.55 -58.23
C LEU A 59 -12.33 11.09 -56.76
N THR A 60 -13.10 10.07 -56.43
CA THR A 60 -13.16 9.50 -55.06
C THR A 60 -11.85 8.82 -54.72
N GLU A 61 -11.24 8.08 -55.64
CA GLU A 61 -9.93 7.45 -55.45
C GLU A 61 -8.82 8.50 -55.24
N ARG A 62 -8.81 9.57 -56.04
CA ARG A 62 -7.89 10.72 -55.86
C ARG A 62 -8.07 11.37 -54.48
N PHE A 63 -9.29 11.58 -54.08
CA PHE A 63 -9.62 12.21 -52.82
C PHE A 63 -9.15 11.38 -51.61
N LYS A 64 -9.42 10.06 -51.64
CA LYS A 64 -8.97 9.13 -50.60
C LYS A 64 -7.45 9.07 -50.52
N ARG A 65 -6.78 9.09 -51.65
CA ARG A 65 -5.32 9.04 -51.70
C ARG A 65 -4.67 10.23 -51.01
N ILE A 66 -5.21 11.43 -51.22
CA ILE A 66 -4.68 12.64 -50.57
C ILE A 66 -4.95 12.61 -49.07
N ASN A 67 -6.12 12.16 -48.64
CA ASN A 67 -6.50 12.15 -47.23
C ASN A 67 -5.88 10.99 -46.43
N ASP A 68 -5.70 9.82 -47.06
CA ASP A 68 -5.23 8.60 -46.38
C ASP A 68 -3.72 8.30 -46.60
N GLY A 69 -3.02 9.13 -47.41
CA GLY A 69 -1.58 9.00 -47.67
C GLY A 69 -1.19 7.72 -48.44
N GLN A 70 -2.12 7.09 -49.16
CA GLN A 70 -1.85 5.85 -49.89
C GLN A 70 -1.14 6.11 -51.25
N LEU A 71 -0.04 5.40 -51.50
CA LEU A 71 0.86 5.53 -52.65
C LEU A 71 0.52 4.61 -53.82
N PHE A 72 -0.73 4.20 -54.03
CA PHE A 72 -1.08 3.30 -55.14
C PHE A 72 -1.33 4.08 -56.43
N THR A 73 -0.91 3.48 -57.56
CA THR A 73 -1.12 4.00 -58.91
C THR A 73 -2.59 4.03 -59.29
N GLU A 74 -2.99 5.11 -59.97
CA GLU A 74 -4.37 5.23 -60.43
C GLU A 74 -4.67 4.10 -61.46
N ASN A 75 -5.76 3.38 -61.21
CA ASN A 75 -6.23 2.40 -62.17
C ASN A 75 -7.18 3.09 -63.15
N HIS A 76 -6.62 3.60 -64.26
CA HIS A 76 -7.36 4.34 -65.29
C HIS A 76 -7.98 3.42 -66.36
N GLU A 77 -7.91 2.09 -66.16
CA GLU A 77 -8.29 1.09 -67.17
C GLU A 77 -9.75 1.18 -67.67
N ASN A 78 -10.59 1.95 -67.01
CA ASN A 78 -12.02 2.07 -67.32
C ASN A 78 -12.48 3.46 -67.75
N LEU A 79 -11.58 4.44 -67.92
CA LEU A 79 -11.95 5.81 -68.37
C LEU A 79 -11.47 6.03 -69.81
N THR A 80 -12.33 6.70 -70.60
CA THR A 80 -11.93 7.22 -71.90
C THR A 80 -11.08 8.48 -71.74
N GLU A 81 -10.29 8.83 -72.76
CA GLU A 81 -9.48 10.07 -72.73
C GLU A 81 -10.30 11.33 -72.43
N GLN A 82 -11.54 11.38 -72.95
CA GLN A 82 -12.46 12.50 -72.63
C GLN A 82 -12.94 12.51 -71.18
N GLU A 83 -13.18 11.31 -70.60
CA GLU A 83 -13.56 11.21 -69.20
C GLU A 83 -12.39 11.56 -68.26
N LEU A 84 -11.16 11.17 -68.66
CA LEU A 84 -9.95 11.54 -67.93
C LEU A 84 -9.71 13.04 -67.91
N ALA A 85 -9.79 13.68 -69.08
CA ALA A 85 -9.66 15.13 -69.20
C ALA A 85 -10.72 15.88 -68.35
N LYS A 86 -11.95 15.35 -68.31
CA LYS A 86 -13.01 15.89 -67.48
C LYS A 86 -12.78 15.62 -65.99
N ALA A 87 -12.22 14.53 -65.61
CA ALA A 87 -11.85 14.23 -64.23
C ALA A 87 -10.77 15.23 -63.74
N ASP A 88 -9.78 15.54 -64.57
CA ASP A 88 -8.73 16.53 -64.25
C ASP A 88 -9.31 17.96 -64.14
N GLU A 89 -10.21 18.32 -65.05
CA GLU A 89 -10.92 19.61 -65.01
C GLU A 89 -11.73 19.72 -63.67
N TYR A 90 -12.52 18.69 -63.34
CA TYR A 90 -13.36 18.71 -62.14
C TYR A 90 -12.53 18.68 -60.86
N TRP A 91 -11.42 17.93 -60.86
CA TRP A 91 -10.50 17.93 -59.75
C TRP A 91 -9.93 19.33 -59.46
N LYS A 92 -9.43 19.99 -60.50
CA LYS A 92 -8.92 21.38 -60.39
C LYS A 92 -10.00 22.33 -59.90
N ARG A 93 -11.20 22.22 -60.45
CA ARG A 93 -12.33 23.05 -59.99
C ARG A 93 -12.71 22.80 -58.55
N MET A 94 -12.67 21.54 -58.08
CA MET A 94 -12.92 21.22 -56.67
C MET A 94 -11.90 21.85 -55.73
N GLN A 95 -10.63 21.96 -56.18
CA GLN A 95 -9.58 22.63 -55.43
C GLN A 95 -9.78 24.15 -55.48
N ASP A 96 -9.93 24.71 -56.66
CA ASP A 96 -10.08 26.17 -56.89
C ASP A 96 -11.34 26.73 -56.19
N GLU A 97 -12.46 25.99 -56.18
CA GLU A 97 -13.71 26.37 -55.55
C GLU A 97 -13.70 26.04 -54.04
N GLY A 98 -12.62 25.48 -53.47
CA GLY A 98 -12.49 25.12 -52.05
C GLY A 98 -13.48 24.06 -51.60
N GLY A 99 -13.96 23.21 -52.48
CA GLY A 99 -14.95 22.20 -52.15
C GLY A 99 -14.38 21.06 -51.29
N ILE A 100 -13.12 20.71 -51.52
CA ILE A 100 -12.36 19.71 -50.76
C ILE A 100 -12.11 20.23 -49.34
N ASP A 101 -11.64 21.46 -49.22
CA ASP A 101 -11.31 22.04 -47.91
C ASP A 101 -12.54 22.22 -47.03
N ARG A 102 -13.64 22.70 -47.60
CA ARG A 102 -14.92 22.78 -46.86
C ARG A 102 -15.44 21.46 -46.37
N PHE A 103 -15.22 20.36 -47.13
CA PHE A 103 -15.59 19.03 -46.68
C PHE A 103 -14.67 18.56 -45.57
N ASN A 104 -13.34 18.71 -45.72
CA ASN A 104 -12.35 18.29 -44.75
C ASN A 104 -12.54 19.05 -43.41
N ASP A 105 -12.81 20.33 -43.45
CA ASP A 105 -13.12 21.13 -42.26
C ASP A 105 -14.34 20.58 -41.51
N LYS A 106 -15.44 20.34 -42.24
CA LYS A 106 -16.67 19.80 -41.65
C LYS A 106 -16.50 18.38 -41.11
N ALA A 107 -15.79 17.53 -41.82
CA ALA A 107 -15.48 16.17 -41.39
C ALA A 107 -14.56 16.15 -40.13
N THR A 108 -13.61 17.12 -40.08
CA THR A 108 -12.70 17.26 -38.93
C THR A 108 -13.44 17.87 -37.73
N GLU A 109 -14.31 18.85 -37.91
CA GLU A 109 -15.18 19.36 -36.86
C GLU A 109 -16.01 18.21 -36.25
N ALA A 110 -16.65 17.39 -37.07
CA ALA A 110 -17.45 16.27 -36.62
C ALA A 110 -16.63 15.21 -35.86
N LYS A 111 -15.39 14.90 -36.32
CA LYS A 111 -14.47 14.02 -35.61
C LYS A 111 -14.01 14.60 -34.27
N ASN A 112 -13.69 15.88 -34.23
CA ASN A 112 -13.28 16.56 -33.00
C ASN A 112 -14.42 16.67 -32.00
N GLU A 113 -15.65 16.86 -32.47
CA GLU A 113 -16.84 16.83 -31.66
C GLU A 113 -17.09 15.42 -31.11
N ALA A 114 -16.96 14.38 -31.94
CA ALA A 114 -17.08 12.98 -31.53
C ALA A 114 -16.05 12.63 -30.45
N ALA A 115 -14.81 13.15 -30.55
CA ALA A 115 -13.76 12.92 -29.56
C ALA A 115 -14.04 13.54 -28.19
N ARG A 116 -15.02 14.45 -28.08
CA ARG A 116 -15.46 15.05 -26.81
C ARG A 116 -16.55 14.28 -26.11
N TYR A 117 -17.15 13.32 -26.75
CA TYR A 117 -18.23 12.50 -26.18
C TYR A 117 -17.73 11.07 -25.96
N VAL A 118 -18.04 10.55 -24.77
CA VAL A 118 -17.85 9.14 -24.44
C VAL A 118 -19.21 8.45 -24.65
N ASP A 119 -19.21 7.38 -25.40
CA ASP A 119 -20.38 6.52 -25.52
C ASP A 119 -20.55 5.73 -24.21
N ILE A 120 -21.50 6.15 -23.41
CA ILE A 120 -21.75 5.53 -22.08
C ILE A 120 -22.19 4.07 -22.24
N ASP A 121 -22.88 3.73 -23.31
CA ASP A 121 -23.34 2.36 -23.57
C ASP A 121 -22.22 1.42 -24.02
N SER A 122 -21.10 1.98 -24.46
CA SER A 122 -19.88 1.24 -24.83
C SER A 122 -18.90 1.05 -23.68
N VAL A 123 -19.18 1.63 -22.49
CA VAL A 123 -18.30 1.51 -21.32
C VAL A 123 -18.44 0.12 -20.73
N GLU A 124 -17.42 -0.69 -20.90
CA GLU A 124 -17.28 -2.00 -20.24
C GLU A 124 -16.40 -1.87 -19.00
N HIS A 125 -16.85 -2.46 -17.91
CA HIS A 125 -16.06 -2.59 -16.69
C HIS A 125 -15.22 -3.86 -16.77
N THR A 126 -13.96 -3.71 -17.13
CA THR A 126 -13.00 -4.81 -17.15
C THR A 126 -11.94 -4.59 -16.10
N ASP A 127 -11.53 -5.67 -15.43
CA ASP A 127 -10.37 -5.69 -14.54
C ASP A 127 -10.40 -4.65 -13.41
N ALA A 128 -11.55 -4.49 -12.74
CA ALA A 128 -11.72 -3.56 -11.63
C ALA A 128 -10.79 -3.91 -10.46
N ARG A 129 -10.05 -2.89 -9.93
CA ARG A 129 -9.04 -3.04 -8.89
C ARG A 129 -9.32 -2.16 -7.67
N ASN A 130 -8.97 -2.65 -6.50
CA ASN A 130 -8.95 -1.84 -5.29
C ASN A 130 -7.76 -0.89 -5.32
N VAL A 131 -8.01 0.39 -5.01
CA VAL A 131 -6.98 1.43 -5.06
C VAL A 131 -6.95 2.31 -3.80
N GLY A 132 -8.03 2.35 -3.02
CA GLY A 132 -8.16 3.33 -1.92
C GLY A 132 -7.11 3.16 -0.82
N ALA A 133 -7.02 1.99 -0.24
CA ALA A 133 -6.05 1.68 0.79
C ALA A 133 -4.62 1.62 0.23
N GLU A 134 -4.46 1.09 -0.98
CA GLU A 134 -3.19 1.05 -1.71
C GLU A 134 -2.62 2.46 -1.94
N TRP A 135 -3.48 3.39 -2.34
CA TRP A 135 -3.10 4.79 -2.57
C TRP A 135 -2.66 5.47 -1.28
N LEU A 136 -3.38 5.26 -0.18
CA LEU A 136 -3.01 5.81 1.13
C LEU A 136 -1.63 5.27 1.59
N CYS A 137 -1.42 3.95 1.44
CA CYS A 137 -0.13 3.34 1.76
C CYS A 137 0.99 3.90 0.87
N LYS A 138 0.74 4.06 -0.44
CA LYS A 138 1.72 4.64 -1.35
C LYS A 138 2.11 6.05 -0.93
N GLN A 139 1.14 6.94 -0.68
CA GLN A 139 1.41 8.30 -0.23
C GLN A 139 2.24 8.32 1.05
N THR A 140 1.90 7.47 2.03
CA THR A 140 2.68 7.34 3.26
C THR A 140 4.12 6.90 2.99
N MET A 141 4.33 5.95 2.09
CA MET A 141 5.67 5.49 1.71
C MET A 141 6.46 6.56 0.95
N ASP A 142 5.80 7.37 0.14
CA ASP A 142 6.39 8.51 -0.56
C ASP A 142 6.83 9.59 0.46
N GLU A 143 6.00 9.93 1.44
CA GLU A 143 6.35 10.84 2.53
C GLU A 143 7.52 10.31 3.37
N LEU A 144 7.58 9.00 3.60
CA LEU A 144 8.71 8.36 4.28
C LEU A 144 9.97 8.28 3.40
N GLY A 145 9.90 8.60 2.11
CA GLY A 145 11.02 8.60 1.18
C GLY A 145 11.61 7.21 0.94
N LEU A 146 10.77 6.16 0.97
CA LEU A 146 11.24 4.77 0.88
C LEU A 146 11.79 4.43 -0.51
N GLU A 147 11.21 4.97 -1.56
CA GLU A 147 11.67 4.76 -2.93
C GLU A 147 13.08 5.31 -3.13
N ASP A 148 13.32 6.55 -2.74
CA ASP A 148 14.62 7.20 -2.84
C ASP A 148 15.66 6.52 -1.94
N PHE A 149 15.26 6.09 -0.75
CA PHE A 149 16.12 5.31 0.14
C PHE A 149 16.60 4.02 -0.54
N LEU A 150 15.69 3.23 -1.11
CA LEU A 150 16.04 1.98 -1.77
C LEU A 150 16.90 2.22 -3.02
N ARG A 151 16.63 3.29 -3.77
CA ARG A 151 17.45 3.70 -4.92
C ARG A 151 18.87 4.06 -4.49
N THR A 152 19.03 4.76 -3.39
CA THR A 152 20.34 5.10 -2.79
C THR A 152 21.10 3.86 -2.33
N GLU A 153 20.40 2.81 -1.88
CA GLU A 153 20.99 1.52 -1.52
C GLU A 153 21.29 0.62 -2.75
N GLY A 154 21.19 1.17 -3.97
CA GLY A 154 21.56 0.50 -5.21
C GLY A 154 20.53 -0.49 -5.75
N TRP A 155 19.27 -0.36 -5.36
CA TRP A 155 18.21 -1.21 -5.89
C TRP A 155 17.78 -0.76 -7.29
N THR A 156 17.45 -1.73 -8.14
CA THR A 156 16.85 -1.45 -9.46
C THR A 156 15.39 -1.08 -9.33
N GLU A 157 14.86 -0.26 -10.24
CA GLU A 157 13.45 0.16 -10.26
C GLU A 157 12.49 -1.03 -10.13
N ASN A 158 12.72 -2.10 -10.89
CA ASN A 158 11.89 -3.31 -10.79
C ASN A 158 11.93 -3.95 -9.39
N SER A 159 13.05 -3.90 -8.69
CA SER A 159 13.16 -4.39 -7.32
C SER A 159 12.47 -3.46 -6.32
N ILE A 160 12.55 -2.15 -6.56
CA ILE A 160 11.87 -1.12 -5.75
C ILE A 160 10.37 -1.28 -5.90
N HIS A 161 9.84 -1.34 -7.12
CA HIS A 161 8.42 -1.56 -7.38
C HIS A 161 7.93 -2.86 -6.73
N THR A 162 8.70 -3.95 -6.85
CA THR A 162 8.37 -5.22 -6.17
C THR A 162 8.29 -5.06 -4.66
N ALA A 163 9.28 -4.38 -4.04
CA ALA A 163 9.33 -4.21 -2.59
C ALA A 163 8.15 -3.37 -2.09
N LEU A 164 7.91 -2.23 -2.71
CA LEU A 164 6.90 -1.28 -2.27
C LEU A 164 5.48 -1.82 -2.50
N SER A 165 5.22 -2.44 -3.66
CA SER A 165 3.93 -3.13 -3.90
C SER A 165 3.71 -4.28 -2.91
N HIS A 166 4.77 -5.06 -2.59
CA HIS A 166 4.70 -6.11 -1.58
C HIS A 166 4.38 -5.56 -0.19
N LEU A 167 5.05 -4.48 0.22
CA LEU A 167 4.79 -3.82 1.51
C LEU A 167 3.35 -3.30 1.61
N ILE A 168 2.83 -2.66 0.55
CA ILE A 168 1.42 -2.22 0.51
C ILE A 168 0.47 -3.39 0.78
N VAL A 169 0.57 -4.46 -0.01
CA VAL A 169 -0.34 -5.59 0.12
C VAL A 169 -0.19 -6.29 1.47
N ARG A 170 1.04 -6.39 2.00
CA ARG A 170 1.28 -6.95 3.35
C ARG A 170 0.69 -6.08 4.45
N THR A 171 0.66 -4.78 4.28
CA THR A 171 0.05 -3.84 5.24
C THR A 171 -1.47 -3.94 5.25
N ILE A 172 -2.08 -4.07 4.07
CA ILE A 172 -3.55 -4.06 3.92
C ILE A 172 -4.15 -5.43 4.20
N TYR A 173 -3.55 -6.50 3.69
CA TYR A 173 -4.15 -7.84 3.68
C TYR A 173 -3.35 -8.89 4.46
N ALA A 174 -2.05 -8.68 4.70
CA ALA A 174 -1.13 -9.55 5.45
C ALA A 174 -1.17 -11.06 5.07
N PRO A 175 -1.30 -11.46 3.80
CA PRO A 175 -1.39 -12.86 3.38
C PRO A 175 -0.01 -13.54 3.30
N SER A 176 0.02 -14.83 2.94
CA SER A 176 1.26 -15.49 2.48
C SER A 176 1.71 -14.92 1.13
N GLU A 177 2.98 -15.11 0.74
CA GLU A 177 3.53 -14.59 -0.51
C GLU A 177 2.75 -15.06 -1.75
N LEU A 178 2.29 -16.32 -1.76
CA LEU A 178 1.45 -16.84 -2.85
C LEU A 178 0.09 -16.14 -2.90
N ALA A 179 -0.54 -15.94 -1.75
CA ALA A 179 -1.81 -15.24 -1.67
C ALA A 179 -1.63 -13.74 -1.97
N THR A 180 -0.49 -13.14 -1.60
CA THR A 180 -0.10 -11.77 -1.99
C THR A 180 -0.05 -11.63 -3.51
N LEU A 181 0.61 -12.57 -4.19
CA LEU A 181 0.67 -12.55 -5.65
C LEU A 181 -0.72 -12.62 -6.28
N ARG A 182 -1.56 -13.54 -5.83
CA ARG A 182 -2.95 -13.66 -6.32
C ARG A 182 -3.74 -12.38 -6.09
N TYR A 183 -3.63 -11.81 -4.90
CA TYR A 183 -4.31 -10.55 -4.57
C TYR A 183 -3.85 -9.39 -5.46
N MET A 184 -2.54 -9.30 -5.74
CA MET A 184 -2.00 -8.33 -6.71
C MET A 184 -2.54 -8.56 -8.13
N GLN A 185 -2.73 -9.82 -8.52
CA GLN A 185 -3.22 -10.18 -9.85
C GLN A 185 -4.70 -9.89 -10.05
N GLU A 186 -5.50 -10.10 -9.05
CA GLU A 186 -6.97 -10.14 -9.17
C GLU A 186 -7.66 -8.92 -8.56
N ASN A 187 -7.08 -8.31 -7.54
CA ASN A 187 -7.83 -7.37 -6.70
C ASN A 187 -7.16 -6.01 -6.48
N SER A 188 -5.82 -5.94 -6.44
CA SER A 188 -5.11 -4.74 -5.97
C SER A 188 -4.43 -3.97 -7.10
N ALA A 189 -4.53 -2.65 -7.06
CA ALA A 189 -3.80 -1.74 -7.95
C ALA A 189 -2.36 -1.42 -7.46
N ALA A 190 -1.87 -2.08 -6.40
CA ALA A 190 -0.56 -1.76 -5.81
C ALA A 190 0.60 -1.82 -6.81
N CYS A 191 0.57 -2.78 -7.76
CA CYS A 191 1.58 -2.91 -8.78
C CYS A 191 1.55 -1.76 -9.80
N GLU A 192 0.37 -1.34 -10.19
CA GLU A 192 0.14 -0.27 -11.18
C GLU A 192 0.53 1.10 -10.62
N LEU A 193 0.29 1.32 -9.31
CA LEU A 193 0.63 2.56 -8.63
C LEU A 193 2.13 2.89 -8.65
N TYR A 194 3.00 1.89 -8.72
CA TYR A 194 4.45 2.08 -8.80
C TYR A 194 5.00 1.94 -10.21
N SER A 195 4.58 0.92 -10.95
CA SER A 195 5.13 0.67 -12.28
C SER A 195 4.57 1.61 -13.34
N GLY A 196 3.37 2.15 -13.15
CA GLY A 196 2.61 2.86 -14.19
C GLY A 196 2.18 1.95 -15.36
N ILE A 197 2.41 0.64 -15.27
CA ILE A 197 2.11 -0.34 -16.32
C ILE A 197 1.03 -1.29 -15.82
N PRO A 198 -0.18 -1.28 -16.38
CA PRO A 198 -1.31 -2.08 -15.90
C PRO A 198 -1.06 -3.59 -15.80
N SER A 199 -0.21 -4.13 -16.67
CA SER A 199 0.10 -5.58 -16.71
C SER A 199 1.36 -5.97 -15.94
N TRP A 200 2.07 -5.02 -15.32
CA TRP A 200 3.30 -5.34 -14.61
C TRP A 200 3.00 -6.02 -13.27
N GLN A 201 3.69 -7.12 -13.02
CA GLN A 201 3.57 -7.88 -11.77
C GLN A 201 4.89 -8.53 -11.40
N PRO A 202 5.19 -8.63 -10.08
CA PRO A 202 6.37 -9.34 -9.62
C PRO A 202 6.19 -10.86 -9.76
N GLY A 203 7.26 -11.57 -10.03
CA GLY A 203 7.27 -13.03 -9.96
C GLY A 203 7.23 -13.54 -8.51
N LEU A 204 6.64 -14.71 -8.26
CA LEU A 204 6.52 -15.33 -6.94
C LEU A 204 7.87 -15.46 -6.21
N ASN A 205 8.92 -15.88 -6.93
CA ASN A 205 10.27 -15.99 -6.37
C ASN A 205 10.84 -14.64 -5.91
N ALA A 206 10.48 -13.55 -6.59
CA ALA A 206 10.87 -12.20 -6.18
C ALA A 206 10.20 -11.82 -4.86
N LEU A 207 8.91 -12.11 -4.69
CA LEU A 207 8.17 -11.89 -3.44
C LEU A 207 8.78 -12.67 -2.27
N TYR A 208 9.12 -13.96 -2.46
CA TYR A 208 9.79 -14.75 -1.41
C TYR A 208 11.16 -14.21 -1.00
N LYS A 209 11.91 -13.63 -1.93
CA LYS A 209 13.24 -13.06 -1.65
C LYS A 209 13.17 -11.66 -1.03
N MET A 210 12.08 -10.93 -1.24
CA MET A 210 11.98 -9.52 -0.87
C MET A 210 12.12 -9.26 0.64
N PRO A 211 11.45 -10.01 1.54
CA PRO A 211 11.63 -9.82 2.98
C PRO A 211 13.08 -10.01 3.43
N CYS A 212 13.79 -10.99 2.86
CA CYS A 212 15.20 -11.22 3.20
C CYS A 212 16.10 -10.08 2.73
N ARG A 213 15.83 -9.51 1.54
CA ARG A 213 16.58 -8.36 1.03
C ARG A 213 16.33 -7.10 1.86
N LEU A 214 15.08 -6.82 2.24
CA LEU A 214 14.74 -5.71 3.14
C LEU A 214 15.36 -5.91 4.52
N TYR A 215 15.34 -7.13 5.05
CA TYR A 215 15.97 -7.45 6.33
C TYR A 215 17.50 -7.25 6.31
N ALA A 216 18.15 -7.49 5.18
CA ALA A 216 19.59 -7.21 5.04
C ALA A 216 19.91 -5.70 5.17
N LEU A 217 18.98 -4.82 4.85
CA LEU A 217 19.08 -3.37 5.00
C LEU A 217 18.49 -2.85 6.32
N LYS A 218 18.04 -3.74 7.21
CA LYS A 218 17.25 -3.40 8.40
C LYS A 218 17.81 -2.22 9.20
N GLU A 219 19.08 -2.22 9.54
CA GLU A 219 19.68 -1.17 10.39
C GLU A 219 19.68 0.20 9.70
N LYS A 220 19.97 0.22 8.39
CA LYS A 220 19.93 1.43 7.58
C LYS A 220 18.47 1.92 7.38
N LEU A 221 17.55 0.99 7.12
CA LEU A 221 16.13 1.30 6.96
C LEU A 221 15.54 1.86 8.26
N GLU A 222 15.80 1.24 9.40
CA GLU A 222 15.32 1.75 10.69
C GLU A 222 15.91 3.15 10.99
N LYS A 223 17.18 3.36 10.70
CA LYS A 223 17.81 4.69 10.87
C LYS A 223 17.13 5.73 9.97
N HIS A 224 16.91 5.40 8.70
CA HIS A 224 16.19 6.27 7.74
C HIS A 224 14.79 6.61 8.25
N LEU A 225 14.01 5.61 8.64
CA LEU A 225 12.65 5.79 9.15
C LEU A 225 12.63 6.62 10.43
N CYS A 226 13.56 6.40 11.38
CA CYS A 226 13.67 7.22 12.58
C CYS A 226 13.92 8.70 12.22
N GLN A 227 14.91 8.96 11.37
CA GLN A 227 15.23 10.34 10.95
C GLN A 227 14.06 11.00 10.23
N ARG A 228 13.40 10.27 9.35
CA ARG A 228 12.28 10.80 8.57
C ARG A 228 11.07 11.11 9.45
N THR A 229 10.69 10.19 10.34
CA THR A 229 9.58 10.41 11.28
C THR A 229 9.88 11.52 12.29
N ASP A 230 11.12 11.62 12.78
CA ASP A 230 11.52 12.73 13.65
C ASP A 230 11.37 14.08 12.95
N SER A 231 11.76 14.16 11.68
CA SER A 231 11.60 15.38 10.87
C SER A 231 10.16 15.71 10.56
N LEU A 232 9.34 14.70 10.17
CA LEU A 232 7.93 14.92 9.79
C LEU A 232 7.06 15.34 10.97
N PHE A 233 7.30 14.76 12.15
CA PHE A 233 6.43 14.94 13.32
C PHE A 233 7.10 15.71 14.46
N ASN A 234 8.31 16.22 14.24
CA ASN A 234 9.09 16.96 15.25
C ASN A 234 9.19 16.21 16.58
N LEU A 235 9.54 14.92 16.53
CA LEU A 235 9.58 14.03 17.68
C LEU A 235 10.82 14.28 18.55
N THR A 236 10.67 14.20 19.86
CA THR A 236 11.74 14.48 20.82
C THR A 236 12.38 13.23 21.41
N ASN A 237 11.80 12.07 21.27
CA ASN A 237 12.31 10.78 21.79
C ASN A 237 12.74 10.81 23.28
N ARG A 238 12.03 11.58 24.11
CA ARG A 238 12.35 11.69 25.53
C ARG A 238 12.03 10.43 26.31
N ILE A 239 11.04 9.70 25.87
CA ILE A 239 10.59 8.45 26.50
C ILE A 239 10.61 7.37 25.41
N VAL A 240 11.22 6.25 25.74
CA VAL A 240 11.19 5.03 24.90
C VAL A 240 10.68 3.85 25.72
N LEU A 241 9.83 3.06 25.13
CA LEU A 241 9.24 1.87 25.74
C LEU A 241 9.87 0.64 25.11
N PHE A 242 10.44 -0.24 25.92
CA PHE A 242 11.06 -1.48 25.49
C PHE A 242 10.33 -2.69 26.02
N ASP A 243 9.85 -3.55 25.13
CA ASP A 243 9.18 -4.80 25.49
C ASP A 243 9.55 -5.93 24.52
N LEU A 244 9.26 -7.15 24.95
CA LEU A 244 9.45 -8.38 24.17
C LEU A 244 8.10 -8.99 23.87
N THR A 245 7.92 -9.46 22.64
CA THR A 245 6.77 -10.23 22.25
C THR A 245 7.18 -11.55 21.58
N ASN A 246 6.34 -12.58 21.71
CA ASN A 246 6.64 -13.91 21.17
C ASN A 246 5.79 -14.17 19.92
N PHE A 247 6.40 -14.78 18.92
CA PHE A 247 5.70 -15.37 17.79
C PHE A 247 5.93 -16.87 17.79
N TYR A 248 4.89 -17.65 17.61
CA TYR A 248 5.01 -19.11 17.51
C TYR A 248 4.71 -19.61 16.09
N PHE A 249 5.30 -20.74 15.74
CA PHE A 249 5.05 -21.39 14.47
C PHE A 249 4.14 -22.60 14.69
N GLU A 250 3.07 -22.68 13.94
CA GLU A 250 2.21 -23.85 13.92
C GLU A 250 2.81 -25.05 13.16
N GLY A 251 4.01 -24.92 12.63
CA GLY A 251 4.74 -25.96 11.94
C GLY A 251 6.02 -26.38 12.67
N ARG A 252 6.62 -27.50 12.24
CA ARG A 252 7.82 -28.06 12.89
C ARG A 252 9.01 -27.12 12.93
N LYS A 253 9.25 -26.30 11.89
CA LYS A 253 10.38 -25.35 11.75
C LYS A 253 11.73 -25.83 12.33
N ALA A 254 11.99 -27.15 12.28
CA ALA A 254 13.14 -27.78 12.92
C ALA A 254 14.49 -27.28 12.39
N GLN A 255 14.53 -26.85 11.13
CA GLN A 255 15.76 -26.34 10.48
C GLN A 255 16.05 -24.86 10.79
N SER A 256 15.14 -24.14 11.45
CA SER A 256 15.39 -22.75 11.81
C SER A 256 16.38 -22.67 12.97
N LYS A 257 17.45 -21.92 12.80
CA LYS A 257 18.45 -21.68 13.85
C LYS A 257 17.90 -20.86 15.02
N LYS A 258 16.98 -19.91 14.72
CA LYS A 258 16.39 -19.01 15.71
C LYS A 258 15.10 -19.53 16.35
N ALA A 259 14.33 -20.37 15.65
CA ALA A 259 13.10 -20.91 16.20
C ALA A 259 13.40 -22.01 17.24
N LYS A 260 13.19 -21.71 18.51
CA LYS A 260 13.46 -22.55 19.67
C LYS A 260 12.19 -22.74 20.49
N PHE A 261 12.13 -23.83 21.25
CA PHE A 261 11.15 -23.96 22.32
C PHE A 261 11.53 -23.02 23.46
N GLY A 262 10.56 -22.29 23.98
CA GLY A 262 10.78 -21.29 25.01
C GLY A 262 9.48 -21.00 25.77
N ARG A 263 9.51 -19.99 26.63
CA ARG A 263 8.34 -19.58 27.41
C ARG A 263 7.41 -18.73 26.54
N SER A 264 6.26 -19.28 26.17
CA SER A 264 5.22 -18.56 25.44
C SER A 264 4.31 -17.77 26.38
N LYS A 265 3.99 -16.51 26.01
CA LYS A 265 2.96 -15.72 26.69
C LYS A 265 1.57 -16.40 26.59
N GLU A 266 1.31 -17.13 25.49
CA GLU A 266 0.09 -17.90 25.23
C GLU A 266 0.13 -19.32 25.86
N LYS A 267 1.16 -19.64 26.66
CA LYS A 267 1.35 -20.94 27.30
C LYS A 267 1.45 -22.14 26.32
N ARG A 268 1.88 -21.88 25.08
CA ARG A 268 2.13 -22.92 24.06
C ARG A 268 3.51 -23.54 24.25
N SER A 269 3.56 -24.76 24.75
CA SER A 269 4.81 -25.53 24.92
C SER A 269 5.11 -26.45 23.72
N ASP A 270 4.13 -26.65 22.86
CA ASP A 270 4.16 -27.53 21.68
C ASP A 270 4.79 -26.91 20.44
N CYS A 271 4.95 -25.60 20.44
CA CYS A 271 5.41 -24.83 19.28
C CYS A 271 6.78 -24.20 19.49
N ARG A 272 7.55 -24.06 18.39
CA ARG A 272 8.77 -23.25 18.40
C ARG A 272 8.44 -21.77 18.30
N LEU A 273 9.20 -20.96 19.00
CA LEU A 273 9.00 -19.51 19.13
C LEU A 273 10.11 -18.72 18.46
N LEU A 274 9.82 -17.48 18.17
CA LEU A 274 10.77 -16.38 18.00
C LEU A 274 10.40 -15.28 18.99
N VAL A 275 11.38 -14.53 19.46
CA VAL A 275 11.17 -13.36 20.29
C VAL A 275 11.45 -12.12 19.44
N LEU A 276 10.51 -11.18 19.40
CA LEU A 276 10.70 -9.85 18.85
C LEU A 276 10.95 -8.89 20.01
N ALA A 277 12.13 -8.31 20.04
CA ALA A 277 12.44 -7.17 20.89
C ALA A 277 12.06 -5.89 20.13
N LEU A 278 11.28 -5.03 20.75
CA LEU A 278 10.78 -3.81 20.14
C LEU A 278 10.98 -2.63 21.10
N CYS A 279 11.54 -1.54 20.58
CA CYS A 279 11.59 -0.26 21.26
C CYS A 279 10.83 0.78 20.45
N ILE A 280 9.87 1.45 21.08
CA ILE A 280 9.06 2.53 20.48
C ILE A 280 9.20 3.80 21.30
N ASN A 281 8.98 4.96 20.70
CA ASN A 281 8.87 6.21 21.45
C ASN A 281 7.45 6.45 21.98
N GLU A 282 7.23 7.56 22.68
CA GLU A 282 5.93 7.95 23.23
C GLU A 282 4.83 8.12 22.18
N ALA A 283 5.19 8.42 20.93
CA ALA A 283 4.25 8.53 19.80
C ALA A 283 3.99 7.19 19.09
N GLY A 284 4.63 6.10 19.54
CA GLY A 284 4.46 4.76 18.97
C GLY A 284 5.36 4.43 17.80
N PHE A 285 6.30 5.31 17.40
CA PHE A 285 7.23 5.03 16.32
C PHE A 285 8.36 4.11 16.77
N ILE A 286 8.68 3.13 15.92
CA ILE A 286 9.76 2.16 16.18
C ILE A 286 11.11 2.86 16.18
N ARG A 287 11.89 2.63 17.24
CA ARG A 287 13.26 3.13 17.41
C ARG A 287 14.32 2.03 17.30
N TYR A 288 13.93 0.83 17.62
CA TYR A 288 14.76 -0.37 17.52
C TYR A 288 13.86 -1.60 17.40
N SER A 289 14.29 -2.57 16.63
CA SER A 289 13.72 -3.91 16.64
C SER A 289 14.80 -4.97 16.52
N SER A 290 14.58 -6.16 17.06
CA SER A 290 15.47 -7.32 16.86
C SER A 290 14.69 -8.63 16.94
N ILE A 291 15.04 -9.57 16.08
CA ILE A 291 14.48 -10.93 16.11
C ILE A 291 15.49 -11.82 16.82
N LEU A 292 15.13 -12.28 18.02
CA LEU A 292 15.94 -13.11 18.90
C LEU A 292 15.50 -14.58 18.84
N GLU A 293 16.33 -15.47 19.40
CA GLU A 293 15.99 -16.88 19.54
C GLU A 293 14.79 -17.05 20.48
N GLY A 294 13.93 -18.04 20.20
CA GLY A 294 12.70 -18.27 20.95
C GLY A 294 12.89 -18.62 22.44
N ASN A 295 14.09 -19.02 22.84
CA ASN A 295 14.49 -19.30 24.23
C ASN A 295 15.33 -18.19 24.86
N THR A 296 15.40 -17.00 24.24
CA THR A 296 16.12 -15.86 24.82
C THR A 296 15.45 -15.43 26.12
N ALA A 297 16.23 -15.34 27.19
CA ALA A 297 15.75 -14.79 28.47
C ALA A 297 15.61 -13.27 28.37
N ASP A 298 14.54 -12.73 28.94
CA ASP A 298 14.18 -11.31 28.85
C ASP A 298 15.35 -10.34 29.18
N PRO A 299 16.14 -10.57 30.26
CA PRO A 299 17.23 -9.66 30.57
C PRO A 299 18.33 -9.59 29.52
N LYS A 300 18.56 -10.64 28.74
CA LYS A 300 19.62 -10.69 27.72
C LYS A 300 19.36 -9.86 26.48
N SER A 301 18.15 -9.33 26.33
CA SER A 301 17.74 -8.54 25.16
C SER A 301 18.11 -7.05 25.29
N LEU A 302 18.25 -6.54 26.49
CA LEU A 302 18.43 -5.11 26.75
C LEU A 302 19.79 -4.56 26.27
N PRO A 303 20.95 -5.21 26.49
CA PRO A 303 22.25 -4.66 26.13
C PRO A 303 22.35 -4.27 24.64
N ASP A 304 21.93 -5.15 23.74
CA ASP A 304 21.93 -4.87 22.30
C ASP A 304 21.01 -3.69 21.93
N MET A 305 19.87 -3.56 22.60
CA MET A 305 18.96 -2.45 22.39
C MET A 305 19.59 -1.13 22.82
N VAL A 306 20.15 -1.06 24.03
CA VAL A 306 20.73 0.17 24.56
C VAL A 306 21.90 0.64 23.71
N ASP A 307 22.76 -0.28 23.28
CA ASP A 307 23.90 0.04 22.41
C ASP A 307 23.45 0.56 21.04
N LYS A 308 22.47 -0.06 20.42
CA LYS A 308 21.96 0.37 19.11
C LYS A 308 21.11 1.62 19.17
N LEU A 309 20.37 1.83 20.25
CA LEU A 309 19.61 3.06 20.47
C LEU A 309 20.57 4.26 20.57
N ALA A 310 21.67 4.12 21.29
CA ALA A 310 22.69 5.15 21.41
C ALA A 310 23.32 5.55 20.07
N LEU A 311 23.46 4.60 19.17
CA LEU A 311 24.01 4.84 17.81
C LEU A 311 23.01 5.59 16.90
N LYS A 312 21.70 5.47 17.16
CA LYS A 312 20.64 6.09 16.33
C LYS A 312 20.35 7.55 16.70
N SER A 313 20.66 7.96 17.92
CA SER A 313 20.43 9.33 18.44
C SER A 313 21.68 9.98 19.02
N PRO A 314 22.74 10.19 18.23
CA PRO A 314 23.99 10.74 18.79
C PRO A 314 23.90 12.21 19.22
N ALA A 315 22.87 12.95 18.82
CA ALA A 315 22.76 14.39 19.04
C ALA A 315 21.93 14.79 20.28
N GLU A 316 21.13 13.90 20.83
CA GLU A 316 20.31 14.22 22.01
C GLU A 316 21.08 13.91 23.31
N LYS A 317 21.73 14.89 23.85
CA LYS A 317 22.39 14.85 25.19
C LYS A 317 21.38 14.85 26.34
N GLU A 318 20.09 14.93 26.06
CA GLU A 318 19.05 14.81 27.08
C GLU A 318 18.90 13.34 27.45
N LYS A 319 18.90 13.06 28.74
CA LYS A 319 18.75 11.71 29.29
C LYS A 319 17.39 11.15 28.90
N THR A 320 17.37 10.29 27.89
CA THR A 320 16.15 9.57 27.49
C THR A 320 15.71 8.61 28.60
N LEU A 321 14.42 8.58 28.89
CA LEU A 321 13.80 7.67 29.86
C LEU A 321 13.44 6.35 29.18
N VAL A 322 14.08 5.27 29.58
CA VAL A 322 13.78 3.91 29.10
C VAL A 322 12.76 3.26 30.02
N VAL A 323 11.58 2.99 29.51
CA VAL A 323 10.52 2.28 30.23
C VAL A 323 10.58 0.80 29.88
N MET A 324 10.65 -0.07 30.87
CA MET A 324 10.76 -1.52 30.67
C MET A 324 10.00 -2.32 31.72
N ASP A 325 9.66 -3.57 31.38
CA ASP A 325 9.02 -4.49 32.32
C ASP A 325 9.99 -5.01 33.39
N ALA A 326 9.45 -5.38 34.55
CA ALA A 326 10.20 -5.97 35.66
C ALA A 326 11.02 -7.20 35.23
N GLY A 327 10.54 -7.97 34.27
CA GLY A 327 11.25 -9.13 33.71
C GLY A 327 12.61 -8.78 33.11
N ILE A 328 12.75 -7.59 32.52
CA ILE A 328 13.97 -7.08 31.88
C ILE A 328 14.86 -6.35 32.90
N ALA A 329 14.28 -5.71 33.90
CA ALA A 329 14.94 -4.83 34.86
C ALA A 329 15.74 -5.62 35.92
N THR A 330 16.85 -6.22 35.55
CA THR A 330 17.83 -6.78 36.50
C THR A 330 18.78 -5.67 36.97
N GLU A 331 19.40 -5.85 38.13
CA GLU A 331 20.39 -4.89 38.66
C GLU A 331 21.53 -4.62 37.66
N GLU A 332 22.00 -5.65 36.97
CA GLU A 332 23.01 -5.53 35.92
C GLU A 332 22.50 -4.66 34.75
N ASN A 333 21.28 -4.88 34.30
CA ASN A 333 20.64 -4.11 33.22
C ASN A 333 20.40 -2.66 33.63
N LEU A 334 19.95 -2.41 34.86
CA LEU A 334 19.74 -1.05 35.36
C LEU A 334 21.06 -0.29 35.44
N ARG A 335 22.14 -0.96 35.90
CA ARG A 335 23.49 -0.38 35.88
C ARG A 335 23.94 -0.01 34.46
N LEU A 336 23.76 -0.92 33.51
CA LEU A 336 24.12 -0.68 32.11
C LEU A 336 23.36 0.53 31.53
N VAL A 337 22.06 0.67 31.81
CA VAL A 337 21.24 1.81 31.35
C VAL A 337 21.80 3.12 31.91
N LYS A 338 22.16 3.16 33.22
CA LYS A 338 22.79 4.33 33.87
C LYS A 338 24.16 4.64 33.24
N GLU A 339 25.01 3.65 33.06
CA GLU A 339 26.37 3.81 32.47
C GLU A 339 26.31 4.40 31.04
N LYS A 340 25.27 4.05 30.26
CA LYS A 340 25.05 4.61 28.91
C LYS A 340 24.41 6.01 28.92
N GLY A 341 24.10 6.56 30.10
CA GLY A 341 23.56 7.90 30.28
C GLY A 341 22.05 8.01 30.15
N TYR A 342 21.34 6.89 30.17
CA TYR A 342 19.88 6.87 30.16
C TYR A 342 19.28 6.87 31.57
N ASN A 343 18.09 7.44 31.69
CA ASN A 343 17.22 7.21 32.84
C ASN A 343 16.35 5.98 32.58
N TYR A 344 15.77 5.42 33.64
CA TYR A 344 14.85 4.30 33.48
C TYR A 344 13.60 4.44 34.35
N LEU A 345 12.55 3.75 33.94
CA LEU A 345 11.32 3.55 34.70
C LEU A 345 10.92 2.07 34.57
N CYS A 346 10.84 1.39 35.70
CA CYS A 346 10.41 -0.01 35.74
C CYS A 346 9.67 -0.31 37.05
N VAL A 347 8.95 -1.42 37.09
CA VAL A 347 8.40 -1.95 38.31
C VAL A 347 9.52 -2.66 39.07
N SER A 348 9.70 -2.32 40.35
CA SER A 348 10.67 -2.99 41.22
C SER A 348 10.38 -4.51 41.30
N ARG A 349 11.41 -5.33 41.12
CA ARG A 349 11.31 -6.80 41.28
C ARG A 349 11.10 -7.21 42.73
N ASN A 350 11.76 -6.51 43.63
CA ASN A 350 11.70 -6.76 45.07
C ASN A 350 10.74 -5.80 45.71
N ARG A 351 9.93 -6.29 46.64
CA ARG A 351 9.19 -5.42 47.55
C ARG A 351 10.20 -4.69 48.42
N LEU A 352 10.17 -3.37 48.41
CA LEU A 352 10.89 -2.58 49.37
C LEU A 352 10.30 -2.90 50.77
N LYS A 353 11.16 -3.30 51.70
CA LYS A 353 10.74 -3.66 53.06
C LYS A 353 10.87 -2.48 54.01
N ASP A 354 11.91 -1.69 53.83
CA ASP A 354 12.27 -0.59 54.69
C ASP A 354 12.31 0.69 53.86
N TYR A 355 11.19 1.41 53.80
CA TYR A 355 11.09 2.70 53.14
C TYR A 355 10.27 3.66 54.01
N GLU A 356 10.57 4.93 53.88
CA GLU A 356 9.83 6.00 54.48
C GLU A 356 9.23 6.91 53.41
N LEU A 357 8.06 7.48 53.70
CA LEU A 357 7.50 8.51 52.82
C LEU A 357 8.42 9.72 52.83
N SER A 358 8.77 10.26 51.69
CA SER A 358 9.58 11.47 51.59
C SER A 358 8.97 12.61 52.41
N ALA A 359 9.81 13.35 53.11
CA ALA A 359 9.37 14.43 54.05
C ALA A 359 8.53 15.50 53.34
N ASP A 360 8.69 15.71 52.06
CA ASP A 360 7.95 16.70 51.27
C ASP A 360 6.53 16.26 50.85
N HIS A 361 6.14 15.04 51.15
CA HIS A 361 4.79 14.42 51.00
C HIS A 361 3.91 14.86 49.84
N LYS A 362 4.49 15.19 48.70
CA LYS A 362 3.71 15.52 47.48
C LYS A 362 3.16 14.24 46.86
N SER A 363 1.91 13.93 47.20
CA SER A 363 1.19 12.91 46.42
C SER A 363 0.68 13.51 45.10
N VAL A 364 0.96 12.84 43.98
CA VAL A 364 0.42 13.20 42.68
C VAL A 364 -0.66 12.21 42.32
N ILE A 365 -1.82 12.70 41.90
CA ILE A 365 -2.92 11.87 41.41
C ILE A 365 -2.94 11.98 39.90
N VAL A 366 -2.72 10.85 39.23
CA VAL A 366 -2.86 10.72 37.78
C VAL A 366 -4.09 9.89 37.43
N GLN A 367 -4.60 10.04 36.22
CA GLN A 367 -5.69 9.22 35.72
C GLN A 367 -5.18 8.36 34.58
N ASP A 368 -5.55 7.07 34.59
CA ASP A 368 -5.28 6.18 33.48
C ASP A 368 -6.24 6.43 32.32
N ALA A 369 -6.06 5.68 31.20
CA ALA A 369 -6.91 5.74 30.01
C ALA A 369 -8.40 5.42 30.33
N ARG A 370 -8.69 4.74 31.44
CA ARG A 370 -10.04 4.41 31.93
C ARG A 370 -10.56 5.43 32.95
N LYS A 371 -9.88 6.58 33.10
CA LYS A 371 -10.20 7.65 34.08
C LYS A 371 -10.14 7.19 35.53
N GLN A 372 -9.42 6.12 35.84
CA GLN A 372 -9.23 5.66 37.19
C GLN A 372 -8.11 6.45 37.87
N LYS A 373 -8.33 6.85 39.12
CA LYS A 373 -7.35 7.61 39.89
C LYS A 373 -6.25 6.69 40.40
N ILE A 374 -5.02 7.05 40.12
CA ILE A 374 -3.81 6.39 40.60
C ILE A 374 -3.06 7.40 41.42
N THR A 375 -2.75 7.07 42.68
CA THR A 375 -1.98 7.91 43.56
C THR A 375 -0.52 7.49 43.55
N LEU A 376 0.36 8.43 43.27
CA LEU A 376 1.81 8.27 43.28
C LEU A 376 2.38 9.02 44.48
N ARG A 377 3.25 8.36 45.27
CA ARG A 377 3.96 8.97 46.38
C ARG A 377 5.44 8.66 46.25
N GLU A 378 6.27 9.65 46.45
CA GLU A 378 7.71 9.47 46.51
C GLU A 378 8.10 8.83 47.83
N VAL A 379 8.97 7.84 47.79
CA VAL A 379 9.47 7.14 48.95
C VAL A 379 11.00 7.18 48.96
N SER A 380 11.59 7.31 50.10
CA SER A 380 13.05 7.25 50.32
C SER A 380 13.44 5.90 50.91
N THR A 381 14.57 5.42 50.47
CA THR A 381 15.20 4.18 50.94
C THR A 381 16.55 4.50 51.57
N PRO A 382 17.06 3.68 52.50
CA PRO A 382 18.38 3.89 53.10
C PRO A 382 19.55 3.81 52.06
N GLU A 383 19.32 3.12 50.95
CA GLU A 383 20.25 2.98 49.82
C GLU A 383 19.82 3.94 48.70
N GLU A 384 20.46 5.10 48.60
CA GLU A 384 19.97 6.27 47.87
C GLU A 384 20.32 6.37 46.39
N ASP A 385 20.58 5.29 45.71
CA ASP A 385 20.97 5.41 44.28
C ASP A 385 19.80 5.57 43.28
N ASP A 386 18.57 5.33 43.69
CA ASP A 386 17.39 5.36 42.85
C ASP A 386 16.17 6.03 43.46
N TYR A 387 15.32 6.65 42.61
CA TYR A 387 14.05 7.22 43.03
C TYR A 387 12.96 6.13 42.96
N TYR A 388 12.22 5.98 44.04
CA TYR A 388 11.11 5.05 44.16
C TYR A 388 9.77 5.76 44.31
N LEU A 389 8.74 5.20 43.66
CA LEU A 389 7.37 5.67 43.76
C LEU A 389 6.48 4.57 44.31
N GLU A 390 5.78 4.85 45.43
CA GLU A 390 4.68 4.01 45.85
C GLU A 390 3.44 4.30 45.00
N ILE A 391 2.88 3.25 44.39
CA ILE A 391 1.73 3.36 43.49
C ILE A 391 0.52 2.70 44.13
N THR A 392 -0.51 3.49 44.42
CA THR A 392 -1.79 3.00 44.91
C THR A 392 -2.87 3.15 43.87
N SER A 393 -3.43 2.00 43.43
CA SER A 393 -4.52 1.94 42.47
C SER A 393 -5.66 1.09 43.02
N PRO A 394 -6.88 1.63 43.16
CA PRO A 394 -8.03 0.85 43.61
C PRO A 394 -8.35 -0.35 42.77
N SER A 395 -8.20 -0.23 41.45
CA SER A 395 -8.43 -1.35 40.51
C SER A 395 -7.41 -2.46 40.67
N LYS A 396 -6.13 -2.12 40.91
CA LYS A 396 -5.08 -3.12 41.17
C LYS A 396 -5.35 -3.86 42.48
N ALA A 397 -5.73 -3.14 43.53
CA ALA A 397 -6.09 -3.73 44.80
C ALA A 397 -7.29 -4.71 44.69
N LEU A 398 -8.32 -4.35 43.90
CA LEU A 398 -9.45 -5.24 43.63
C LEU A 398 -9.03 -6.49 42.85
N THR A 399 -8.14 -6.33 41.86
CA THR A 399 -7.62 -7.45 41.06
C THR A 399 -6.79 -8.38 41.93
N GLU A 400 -5.90 -7.85 42.75
CA GLU A 400 -5.08 -8.63 43.71
C GLU A 400 -5.95 -9.35 44.73
N SER A 401 -6.97 -8.72 45.26
CA SER A 401 -7.95 -9.34 46.19
C SER A 401 -8.71 -10.48 45.49
N SER A 402 -9.13 -10.30 44.24
CA SER A 402 -9.81 -11.33 43.47
C SER A 402 -8.88 -12.52 43.19
N MET A 403 -7.63 -12.25 42.77
CA MET A 403 -6.62 -13.30 42.57
C MET A 403 -6.35 -14.08 43.87
N ASN A 404 -6.13 -13.40 44.98
CA ASN A 404 -5.89 -14.04 46.28
C ASN A 404 -7.08 -14.91 46.70
N ARG A 405 -8.32 -14.45 46.46
CA ARG A 405 -9.51 -15.26 46.69
C ARG A 405 -9.53 -16.52 45.83
N GLN A 406 -9.27 -16.42 44.53
CA GLN A 406 -9.22 -17.57 43.61
C GLN A 406 -8.11 -18.56 44.02
N TRP A 407 -6.94 -18.08 44.41
CA TRP A 407 -5.87 -18.93 44.93
C TRP A 407 -6.28 -19.67 46.18
N ARG A 408 -6.94 -19.00 47.12
CA ARG A 408 -7.45 -19.61 48.37
C ARG A 408 -8.49 -20.65 48.04
N GLU A 409 -9.47 -20.37 47.18
CA GLU A 409 -10.49 -21.32 46.75
C GLU A 409 -9.88 -22.58 46.14
N ARG A 410 -8.92 -22.41 45.22
CA ARG A 410 -8.19 -23.55 44.62
C ARG A 410 -7.40 -24.37 45.65
N PHE A 411 -6.75 -23.67 46.54
CA PHE A 411 -6.00 -24.37 47.62
C PHE A 411 -6.94 -25.14 48.52
N GLU A 412 -8.07 -24.58 48.93
CA GLU A 412 -9.09 -25.28 49.70
C GLU A 412 -9.71 -26.48 48.98
N GLU A 413 -9.96 -26.32 47.67
CA GLU A 413 -10.39 -27.46 46.84
C GLU A 413 -9.37 -28.59 46.78
N GLU A 414 -8.09 -28.29 46.59
CA GLU A 414 -7.03 -29.30 46.59
C GLU A 414 -6.84 -29.95 47.96
N LEU A 415 -6.93 -29.18 49.06
CA LEU A 415 -6.94 -29.75 50.40
C LEU A 415 -8.13 -30.72 50.62
N THR A 416 -9.32 -30.31 50.14
CA THR A 416 -10.52 -31.15 50.24
C THR A 416 -10.33 -32.46 49.47
N LYS A 417 -9.84 -32.40 48.22
CA LYS A 417 -9.54 -33.55 47.39
C LYS A 417 -8.50 -34.47 48.06
N ALA A 418 -7.46 -33.89 48.68
CA ALA A 418 -6.44 -34.64 49.41
C ALA A 418 -7.04 -35.36 50.64
N ASN A 419 -7.85 -34.66 51.43
CA ASN A 419 -8.55 -35.18 52.59
C ASN A 419 -9.51 -36.34 52.22
N ASP A 420 -10.31 -36.12 51.18
CA ASP A 420 -11.21 -37.15 50.62
C ASP A 420 -10.44 -38.38 50.13
N GLY A 421 -9.27 -38.16 49.51
CA GLY A 421 -8.36 -39.23 49.04
C GLY A 421 -7.83 -40.08 50.19
N ILE A 422 -7.50 -39.48 51.32
CA ILE A 422 -7.03 -40.17 52.53
C ILE A 422 -8.16 -40.98 53.14
N ASN A 423 -9.36 -40.44 53.14
CA ASN A 423 -10.52 -41.05 53.80
C ASN A 423 -11.22 -42.14 52.99
N LYS A 424 -10.89 -42.30 51.71
CA LYS A 424 -11.45 -43.33 50.82
C LYS A 424 -10.90 -44.73 51.20
N PRO A 425 -11.75 -45.79 51.21
CA PRO A 425 -11.30 -47.16 51.34
C PRO A 425 -10.31 -47.52 50.20
N GLY A 426 -9.09 -47.94 50.54
CA GLY A 426 -8.02 -48.25 49.62
C GLY A 426 -7.16 -47.06 49.17
N GLY A 427 -7.40 -45.86 49.70
CA GLY A 427 -6.59 -44.66 49.45
C GLY A 427 -5.21 -44.74 50.12
N THR A 428 -4.28 -43.93 49.64
CA THR A 428 -2.93 -43.80 50.19
C THR A 428 -2.99 -43.14 51.56
N LYS A 429 -2.69 -43.92 52.62
CA LYS A 429 -2.67 -43.42 54.02
C LYS A 429 -1.33 -42.82 54.47
N ASN A 430 -0.42 -42.55 53.50
CA ASN A 430 0.87 -41.99 53.82
C ASN A 430 0.81 -40.46 53.72
N TYR A 431 0.83 -39.80 54.85
CA TYR A 431 0.76 -38.33 55.01
C TYR A 431 1.88 -37.61 54.26
N GLU A 432 3.11 -38.12 54.29
CA GLU A 432 4.27 -37.51 53.62
C GLU A 432 4.08 -37.46 52.12
N LYS A 433 3.54 -38.52 51.50
CA LYS A 433 3.22 -38.49 50.01
C LYS A 433 2.08 -37.57 49.62
N VAL A 434 1.24 -37.16 50.55
CA VAL A 434 0.16 -36.21 50.30
C VAL A 434 0.66 -34.77 50.44
N ILE A 435 1.66 -34.52 51.33
CA ILE A 435 2.29 -33.23 51.51
C ILE A 435 3.25 -32.89 50.35
N GLU A 436 3.87 -33.91 49.73
CA GLU A 436 4.74 -33.73 48.54
C GLU A 436 4.00 -33.46 47.23
N ARG A 437 2.71 -33.60 47.17
CA ARG A 437 1.86 -33.31 46.01
C ARG A 437 1.28 -31.89 46.10
#